data_b694ef25f8035a5fd5ba2089c0626c64
#
_entry.id   b694ef25f8035a5fd5ba2089c0626c64
#
_cell.length_a   1.000
_cell.length_b   1.000
_cell.length_c   1.000
_cell.angle_alpha   90.00
_cell.angle_beta   90.00
_cell.angle_gamma   90.00
#
_symmetry.space_group_name_H-M   'P 1'
#
loop_
_entity.id
_entity.type
_entity.pdbx_description
1 polymer ?
#
loop_
_entity_poly.entity_id
_entity_poly.type
_entity_poly.pdbx_seq_one_letter_code
_entity_poly.pdbx_strand_id
1 'polypeptide(L)'
;MTYEIYIHVPFCLRRCGYCDFNTYTATDLGAGASRGHYAQMVIREMALIRQWQCDHGIEEPAASTVFFGGGTPTVLAAADLVAMVDAIRAIWGLTPDAEITTEANPDTVDEAYIAELADGGFTRISF
;
A
#
# COMPACT_ATOMS: atom_id res chain seq x y z
N MET A 1 20.60 -9.86 4.35
CA MET A 1 19.39 -9.55 5.10
C MET A 1 18.46 -8.70 4.23
N THR A 2 17.18 -9.01 4.22
CA THR A 2 16.20 -8.30 3.39
C THR A 2 15.14 -7.64 4.28
N TYR A 3 14.56 -6.56 3.78
CA TYR A 3 13.43 -5.92 4.44
C TYR A 3 12.24 -5.98 3.51
N GLU A 4 11.14 -6.53 4.00
CA GLU A 4 9.91 -6.70 3.24
C GLU A 4 8.80 -5.93 3.94
N ILE A 5 7.99 -5.22 3.16
CA ILE A 5 6.92 -4.38 3.69
C ILE A 5 5.59 -4.85 3.10
N TYR A 6 4.64 -5.08 3.97
CA TYR A 6 3.27 -5.39 3.58
C TYR A 6 2.36 -4.24 3.99
N ILE A 7 1.58 -3.76 3.04
CA ILE A 7 0.58 -2.71 3.30
C ILE A 7 -0.80 -3.33 3.12
N HIS A 8 -1.57 -3.30 4.20
CA HIS A 8 -2.93 -3.84 4.20
C HIS A 8 -3.91 -2.73 3.85
N VAL A 9 -4.68 -2.94 2.78
CA VAL A 9 -5.70 -1.99 2.35
C VAL A 9 -7.07 -2.64 2.58
N PRO A 10 -7.82 -2.18 3.59
CA PRO A 10 -9.03 -2.88 4.05
C PRO A 10 -10.30 -2.54 3.27
N PHE A 11 -10.17 -1.94 2.08
CA PHE A 11 -11.32 -1.52 1.30
C PHE A 11 -11.66 -2.55 0.22
N CYS A 12 -12.96 -2.76 0.00
CA CYS A 12 -13.46 -3.59 -1.09
C CYS A 12 -14.51 -2.80 -1.86
N LEU A 13 -14.73 -3.20 -3.12
CA LEU A 13 -15.86 -2.65 -3.88
C LEU A 13 -17.17 -3.02 -3.22
N ARG A 14 -17.25 -4.24 -2.71
CA ARG A 14 -18.40 -4.71 -1.96
C ARG A 14 -17.93 -5.78 -0.97
N ARG A 15 -18.67 -5.93 0.12
CA ARG A 15 -18.34 -6.88 1.16
C ARG A 15 -18.77 -8.29 0.74
N CYS A 16 -17.87 -9.25 0.89
CA CYS A 16 -18.14 -10.65 0.70
C CYS A 16 -18.38 -11.31 2.06
N GLY A 17 -19.12 -12.43 2.09
CA GLY A 17 -19.43 -13.11 3.34
C GLY A 17 -18.19 -13.55 4.11
N TYR A 18 -17.15 -14.00 3.43
CA TYR A 18 -15.92 -14.45 4.09
C TYR A 18 -14.88 -13.36 4.27
N CYS A 19 -15.16 -12.15 3.82
CA CYS A 19 -14.28 -11.00 3.99
C CYS A 19 -14.70 -10.07 5.12
N ASP A 20 -15.78 -10.39 5.82
CA ASP A 20 -16.42 -9.45 6.75
C ASP A 20 -15.55 -9.04 7.93
N PHE A 21 -14.61 -9.87 8.33
CA PHE A 21 -13.82 -9.59 9.53
C PHE A 21 -12.74 -8.56 9.32
N ASN A 22 -12.18 -8.48 8.11
CA ASN A 22 -10.97 -7.72 7.86
C ASN A 22 -11.11 -6.66 6.79
N THR A 23 -12.27 -6.55 6.15
CA THR A 23 -12.45 -5.60 5.06
C THR A 23 -13.71 -4.77 5.28
N TYR A 24 -13.67 -3.56 4.75
CA TYR A 24 -14.77 -2.62 4.84
C TYR A 24 -15.00 -2.00 3.47
N THR A 25 -16.26 -1.67 3.17
CA THR A 25 -16.51 -0.79 2.05
C THR A 25 -16.08 0.63 2.44
N ALA A 26 -15.84 1.49 1.46
CA ALA A 26 -15.39 2.84 1.75
C ALA A 26 -16.36 3.62 2.64
N THR A 27 -17.65 3.29 2.57
CA THR A 27 -18.67 3.98 3.35
C THR A 27 -18.78 3.49 4.79
N ASP A 28 -18.17 2.36 5.10
CA ASP A 28 -18.27 1.77 6.45
C ASP A 28 -17.29 2.35 7.44
N LEU A 29 -16.27 3.05 6.96
CA LEU A 29 -15.26 3.64 7.82
C LEU A 29 -15.65 5.07 8.18
N GLY A 30 -15.28 5.49 9.37
CA GLY A 30 -15.53 6.86 9.82
C GLY A 30 -14.79 7.89 8.99
N ALA A 31 -15.11 9.15 9.20
CA ALA A 31 -14.57 10.24 8.41
C ALA A 31 -13.04 10.30 8.36
N GLY A 32 -12.37 9.91 9.44
CA GLY A 32 -10.91 9.91 9.48
C GLY A 32 -10.26 8.73 8.78
N ALA A 33 -11.05 7.74 8.31
CA ALA A 33 -10.55 6.52 7.70
C ALA A 33 -11.13 6.30 6.31
N SER A 34 -11.51 7.35 5.62
CA SER A 34 -12.00 7.26 4.25
C SER A 34 -10.88 6.93 3.29
N ARG A 35 -11.25 6.46 2.09
CA ARG A 35 -10.27 6.15 1.03
C ARG A 35 -9.36 7.33 0.73
N GLY A 36 -9.91 8.54 0.72
CA GLY A 36 -9.15 9.73 0.37
C GLY A 36 -8.05 10.10 1.36
N HIS A 37 -8.12 9.60 2.58
CA HIS A 37 -7.14 9.88 3.62
C HIS A 37 -6.27 8.68 3.99
N TYR A 38 -6.57 7.53 3.43
CA TYR A 38 -5.92 6.29 3.85
C TYR A 38 -4.41 6.31 3.59
N ALA A 39 -4.00 6.76 2.41
CA ALA A 39 -2.58 6.82 2.06
C ALA A 39 -1.82 7.73 3.03
N GLN A 40 -2.41 8.86 3.40
CA GLN A 40 -1.78 9.78 4.35
C GLN A 40 -1.64 9.14 5.73
N MET A 41 -2.65 8.40 6.16
CA MET A 41 -2.59 7.68 7.44
C MET A 41 -1.48 6.63 7.44
N VAL A 42 -1.37 5.87 6.36
CA VAL A 42 -0.33 4.85 6.22
C VAL A 42 1.06 5.49 6.22
N ILE A 43 1.24 6.58 5.48
CA ILE A 43 2.52 7.28 5.42
C ILE A 43 2.91 7.80 6.80
N ARG A 44 1.95 8.34 7.55
CA ARG A 44 2.20 8.79 8.92
C ARG A 44 2.62 7.63 9.81
N GLU A 45 1.97 6.48 9.65
CA GLU A 45 2.32 5.27 10.41
C GLU A 45 3.73 4.80 10.06
N MET A 46 4.13 4.86 8.79
CA MET A 46 5.50 4.55 8.38
C MET A 46 6.51 5.40 9.11
N ALA A 47 6.26 6.71 9.22
CA ALA A 47 7.16 7.62 9.92
C ALA A 47 7.26 7.26 11.41
N LEU A 48 6.14 6.89 12.03
CA LEU A 48 6.12 6.46 13.43
C LEU A 48 6.88 5.15 13.63
N ILE A 49 6.72 4.21 12.71
CA ILE A 49 7.44 2.94 12.76
C ILE A 49 8.94 3.20 12.65
N ARG A 50 9.35 4.06 11.73
CA ARG A 50 10.76 4.38 11.55
C ARG A 50 11.34 5.03 12.80
N GLN A 51 10.60 5.93 13.42
CA GLN A 51 11.02 6.55 14.67
C GLN A 51 11.16 5.52 15.78
N TRP A 52 10.20 4.60 15.87
CA TRP A 52 10.26 3.52 16.86
C TRP A 52 11.50 2.64 16.65
N GLN A 53 11.79 2.31 15.38
CA GLN A 53 12.99 1.54 15.05
C GLN A 53 14.26 2.27 15.49
N CYS A 54 14.35 3.56 15.20
CA CYS A 54 15.50 4.37 15.61
C CYS A 54 15.66 4.39 17.13
N ASP A 55 14.55 4.54 17.85
CA ASP A 55 14.58 4.60 19.32
C ASP A 55 15.00 3.27 19.95
N HIS A 56 14.83 2.17 19.23
CA HIS A 56 15.17 0.83 19.70
C HIS A 56 16.44 0.27 19.06
N GLY A 57 17.19 1.11 18.35
CA GLY A 57 18.43 0.70 17.73
C GLY A 57 18.28 -0.29 16.57
N ILE A 58 17.12 -0.30 15.93
CA ILE A 58 16.84 -1.20 14.81
C ILE A 58 17.14 -0.45 13.50
N GLU A 59 18.05 -1.00 12.69
CA GLU A 59 18.34 -0.50 11.37
C GLU A 59 17.95 -1.56 10.33
N GLU A 60 17.00 -1.22 9.48
CA GLU A 60 16.60 -2.09 8.40
C GLU A 60 17.27 -1.66 7.10
N PRO A 61 17.64 -2.61 6.23
CA PRO A 61 18.15 -2.25 4.91
C PRO A 61 17.05 -1.67 4.04
N ALA A 62 17.40 -1.21 2.85
CA ALA A 62 16.41 -0.79 1.87
C ALA A 62 15.44 -1.94 1.60
N ALA A 63 14.18 -1.62 1.37
CA ALA A 63 13.16 -2.62 1.14
C ALA A 63 13.37 -3.31 -0.21
N SER A 64 13.33 -4.63 -0.21
CA SER A 64 13.46 -5.44 -1.42
C SER A 64 12.11 -5.91 -1.96
N THR A 65 11.08 -5.89 -1.13
CA THR A 65 9.75 -6.31 -1.51
C THR A 65 8.72 -5.44 -0.82
N VAL A 66 7.76 -4.95 -1.60
CA VAL A 66 6.60 -4.23 -1.09
C VAL A 66 5.36 -4.89 -1.67
N PHE A 67 4.42 -5.24 -0.83
CA PHE A 67 3.20 -5.91 -1.25
C PHE A 67 1.98 -5.19 -0.69
N PHE A 68 1.06 -4.83 -1.57
CA PHE A 68 -0.22 -4.23 -1.21
C PHE A 68 -1.30 -5.29 -1.35
N GLY A 69 -1.93 -5.63 -0.25
CA GLY A 69 -2.97 -6.65 -0.24
C GLY A 69 -4.11 -6.29 0.69
N GLY A 70 -4.95 -7.26 0.97
CA GLY A 70 -6.09 -7.10 1.86
C GLY A 70 -7.39 -7.19 1.11
N GLY A 71 -8.21 -6.14 1.12
CA GLY A 71 -9.43 -6.07 0.35
C GLY A 71 -9.13 -5.94 -1.14
N THR A 72 -9.29 -4.75 -1.68
CA THR A 72 -8.91 -4.46 -3.07
C THR A 72 -8.09 -3.17 -3.07
N PRO A 73 -6.76 -3.26 -3.02
CA PRO A 73 -5.92 -2.05 -2.98
C PRO A 73 -6.20 -1.06 -4.09
N THR A 74 -6.55 -1.54 -5.28
CA THR A 74 -6.81 -0.68 -6.43
C THR A 74 -8.16 0.04 -6.38
N VAL A 75 -8.89 -0.09 -5.28
CA VAL A 75 -10.00 0.82 -4.98
C VAL A 75 -9.47 2.23 -4.68
N LEU A 76 -8.24 2.32 -4.19
CA LEU A 76 -7.58 3.61 -4.01
C LEU A 76 -7.12 4.16 -5.36
N ALA A 77 -6.97 5.48 -5.44
CA ALA A 77 -6.40 6.10 -6.63
C ALA A 77 -4.96 5.61 -6.83
N ALA A 78 -4.54 5.48 -8.09
CA ALA A 78 -3.17 5.07 -8.38
C ALA A 78 -2.16 6.02 -7.73
N ALA A 79 -2.44 7.31 -7.73
CA ALA A 79 -1.56 8.29 -7.09
C ALA A 79 -1.36 8.02 -5.61
N ASP A 80 -2.37 7.48 -4.93
CA ASP A 80 -2.27 7.15 -3.50
C ASP A 80 -1.35 5.96 -3.28
N LEU A 81 -1.46 4.92 -4.12
CA LEU A 81 -0.56 3.77 -4.04
C LEU A 81 0.88 4.19 -4.33
N VAL A 82 1.07 5.03 -5.35
CA VAL A 82 2.40 5.54 -5.70
C VAL A 82 2.96 6.40 -4.56
N ALA A 83 2.14 7.22 -3.92
CA ALA A 83 2.58 8.04 -2.80
C ALA A 83 3.11 7.18 -1.64
N MET A 84 2.48 6.05 -1.38
CA MET A 84 2.93 5.14 -0.34
C MET A 84 4.29 4.50 -0.71
N VAL A 85 4.47 4.13 -1.97
CA VAL A 85 5.76 3.62 -2.44
C VAL A 85 6.85 4.69 -2.34
N ASP A 86 6.53 5.92 -2.72
CA ASP A 86 7.48 7.03 -2.61
C ASP A 86 7.87 7.29 -1.16
N ALA A 87 6.94 7.15 -0.22
CA ALA A 87 7.24 7.29 1.19
C ALA A 87 8.20 6.20 1.68
N ILE A 88 8.00 4.96 1.24
CA ILE A 88 8.93 3.87 1.57
C ILE A 88 10.32 4.18 1.03
N ARG A 89 10.40 4.66 -0.21
CA ARG A 89 11.66 5.02 -0.83
C ARG A 89 12.38 6.11 -0.05
N ALA A 90 11.63 7.08 0.45
CA ALA A 90 12.21 8.19 1.20
C ALA A 90 12.64 7.79 2.61
N ILE A 91 11.89 6.90 3.26
CA ILE A 91 12.11 6.55 4.67
C ILE A 91 13.17 5.44 4.81
N TRP A 92 13.03 4.35 4.06
CA TRP A 92 13.95 3.21 4.15
C TRP A 92 14.78 3.01 2.90
N GLY A 93 14.33 3.49 1.76
CA GLY A 93 14.92 3.21 0.47
C GLY A 93 14.34 1.94 -0.15
N LEU A 94 14.56 1.79 -1.44
CA LEU A 94 14.19 0.59 -2.19
C LEU A 94 15.43 0.07 -2.88
N THR A 95 15.61 -1.25 -2.91
CA THR A 95 16.71 -1.84 -3.67
C THR A 95 16.48 -1.62 -5.17
N PRO A 96 17.54 -1.61 -5.99
CA PRO A 96 17.38 -1.40 -7.44
C PRO A 96 16.48 -2.42 -8.12
N ASP A 97 16.41 -3.64 -7.58
CA ASP A 97 15.60 -4.73 -8.11
C ASP A 97 14.36 -5.02 -7.26
N ALA A 98 13.93 -4.06 -6.46
CA ALA A 98 12.79 -4.25 -5.56
C ALA A 98 11.54 -4.69 -6.33
N GLU A 99 10.85 -5.67 -5.78
CA GLU A 99 9.55 -6.10 -6.30
C GLU A 99 8.45 -5.33 -5.57
N ILE A 100 7.64 -4.62 -6.33
CA ILE A 100 6.54 -3.84 -5.78
C ILE A 100 5.27 -4.34 -6.43
N THR A 101 4.43 -5.00 -5.64
CA THR A 101 3.25 -5.71 -6.10
C THR A 101 1.99 -5.16 -5.47
N THR A 102 0.92 -5.05 -6.22
CA THR A 102 -0.40 -4.82 -5.66
C THR A 102 -1.37 -5.89 -6.15
N GLU A 103 -2.22 -6.35 -5.25
CA GLU A 103 -3.42 -7.08 -5.63
C GLU A 103 -4.39 -6.10 -6.29
N ALA A 104 -5.14 -6.56 -7.27
CA ALA A 104 -6.06 -5.72 -8.01
C ALA A 104 -7.31 -6.49 -8.40
N ASN A 105 -8.40 -5.75 -8.56
CA ASN A 105 -9.61 -6.27 -9.16
C ASN A 105 -9.70 -5.69 -10.57
N PRO A 106 -9.93 -6.51 -11.61
CA PRO A 106 -10.00 -6.00 -12.97
C PRO A 106 -11.02 -4.88 -13.16
N ASP A 107 -12.08 -4.87 -12.36
CA ASP A 107 -13.11 -3.83 -12.44
C ASP A 107 -12.64 -2.47 -11.92
N THR A 108 -11.51 -2.42 -11.22
CA THR A 108 -11.01 -1.17 -10.61
C THR A 108 -9.85 -0.55 -11.38
N VAL A 109 -9.36 -1.21 -12.42
CA VAL A 109 -8.18 -0.72 -13.15
C VAL A 109 -8.48 -0.58 -14.63
N ASP A 110 -7.84 0.41 -15.24
CA ASP A 110 -7.82 0.59 -16.69
C ASP A 110 -6.38 0.82 -17.14
N GLU A 111 -6.18 1.04 -18.43
CA GLU A 111 -4.82 1.23 -18.96
C GLU A 111 -4.13 2.43 -18.33
N ALA A 112 -4.84 3.53 -18.13
CA ALA A 112 -4.25 4.72 -17.52
C ALA A 112 -3.84 4.47 -16.09
N TYR A 113 -4.65 3.74 -15.34
CA TYR A 113 -4.35 3.37 -13.96
C TYR A 113 -3.09 2.52 -13.90
N ILE A 114 -3.01 1.49 -14.75
CA ILE A 114 -1.86 0.58 -14.79
C ILE A 114 -0.60 1.34 -15.19
N ALA A 115 -0.69 2.22 -16.17
CA ALA A 115 0.44 3.03 -16.61
C ALA A 115 0.95 3.92 -15.47
N GLU A 116 0.06 4.51 -14.70
CA GLU A 116 0.44 5.35 -13.57
C GLU A 116 1.17 4.53 -12.50
N LEU A 117 0.69 3.33 -12.21
CA LEU A 117 1.38 2.43 -11.28
C LEU A 117 2.79 2.07 -11.78
N ALA A 118 2.91 1.73 -13.06
CA ALA A 118 4.20 1.38 -13.64
C ALA A 118 5.17 2.55 -13.57
N ASP A 119 4.72 3.75 -13.90
CA ASP A 119 5.53 4.94 -13.82
C ASP A 119 5.96 5.24 -12.39
N GLY A 120 5.15 4.86 -11.41
CA GLY A 120 5.44 5.06 -10.00
C GLY A 120 6.33 3.98 -9.39
N GLY A 121 6.71 2.97 -10.16
CA GLY A 121 7.65 1.95 -9.71
C GLY A 121 7.06 0.58 -9.43
N PHE A 122 5.75 0.38 -9.61
CA PHE A 122 5.16 -0.94 -9.44
C PHE A 122 5.69 -1.89 -10.51
N THR A 123 6.05 -3.10 -10.09
CA THR A 123 6.64 -4.10 -10.98
C THR A 123 5.68 -5.24 -11.29
N ARG A 124 4.59 -5.37 -10.53
CA ARG A 124 3.71 -6.52 -10.67
C ARG A 124 2.29 -6.19 -10.18
N ILE A 125 1.31 -6.73 -10.89
CA ILE A 125 -0.11 -6.65 -10.49
C ILE A 125 -0.64 -8.07 -10.43
N SER A 126 -1.31 -8.40 -9.32
CA SER A 126 -1.88 -9.73 -9.12
C SER A 126 -3.41 -9.61 -9.14
N PHE A 127 -4.04 -10.30 -10.07
CA PHE A 127 -5.50 -10.34 -10.15
C PHE A 127 -6.07 -11.57 -9.45
#